data_105d47a9471a568c039b5132824085b1
#
_entry.id   105d47a9471a568c039b5132824085b1
#
_cell.length_a   1.000
_cell.length_b   1.000
_cell.length_c   1.000
_cell.angle_alpha   90.00
_cell.angle_beta   90.00
_cell.angle_gamma   90.00
#
_symmetry.space_group_name_H-M   'P 1'
#
loop_
_entity.id
_entity.type
_entity.pdbx_description
1 polymer ?
#
loop_
_entity_poly.entity_id
_entity_poly.type
_entity_poly.pdbx_seq_one_letter_code
_entity_poly.pdbx_strand_id
1 'polypeptide(L)'
;DAFRILKGKGYQAKTVLITAKEKMCVCEEMDCNPQNCPYAEGHFDRVNDAVFELLQKEEIFTREIFLEQAHRHRVCPFELCLDTASWADNIICDYNYVFDPNVYLRRFFAEGTKEEYLFLVDEAHNLVERARSMYSAVLVKEDFLAVKKLVKPYSKKVAAELEKCNKILLAYKRECEDYQICENISNFAFALMRFGAAADTFLQKSTEFPGKKEFLDLYLKVRHFLNMYERLDEHYVIYTQFLENHSFMIKLFCVDPALNLQECLDKGRSTIFFSATL
;
A
#
# COMPACT_ATOMS: atom_id res chain seq x y z
N ASP A 1 8.75 -3.34 -24.29
CA ASP A 1 9.05 -3.37 -25.73
C ASP A 1 9.47 -1.99 -26.25
N ALA A 2 8.78 -0.88 -25.92
CA ALA A 2 9.09 0.46 -26.43
C ALA A 2 10.57 0.87 -26.16
N PHE A 3 11.07 0.71 -24.94
CA PHE A 3 12.46 1.05 -24.62
C PHE A 3 13.50 0.16 -25.32
N ARG A 4 13.17 -1.10 -25.66
CA ARG A 4 14.04 -1.94 -26.49
C ARG A 4 14.13 -1.41 -27.92
N ILE A 5 13.03 -0.92 -28.47
CA ILE A 5 12.99 -0.29 -29.81
C ILE A 5 13.77 1.02 -29.80
N LEU A 6 13.59 1.84 -28.76
CA LEU A 6 14.32 3.11 -28.60
C LEU A 6 15.82 2.89 -28.45
N LYS A 7 16.24 1.87 -27.68
CA LYS A 7 17.64 1.45 -27.57
C LYS A 7 18.22 1.07 -28.93
N GLY A 8 17.48 0.29 -29.73
CA GLY A 8 17.89 -0.06 -31.11
C GLY A 8 18.04 1.14 -32.02
N LYS A 9 17.46 2.30 -31.66
CA LYS A 9 17.59 3.59 -32.38
C LYS A 9 18.61 4.54 -31.74
N GLY A 10 19.43 4.07 -30.78
CA GLY A 10 20.49 4.83 -30.15
C GLY A 10 20.09 5.59 -28.87
N TYR A 11 18.87 5.39 -28.33
CA TYR A 11 18.51 5.93 -27.03
C TYR A 11 19.24 5.18 -25.91
N GLN A 12 20.07 5.91 -25.17
CA GLN A 12 20.83 5.37 -24.04
C GLN A 12 20.20 5.84 -22.74
N ALA A 13 19.57 4.94 -22.02
CA ALA A 13 18.96 5.23 -20.73
C ALA A 13 18.78 3.96 -19.91
N LYS A 14 18.94 4.07 -18.63
CA LYS A 14 18.67 3.00 -17.66
C LYS A 14 17.17 2.94 -17.37
N THR A 15 16.56 1.80 -17.60
CA THR A 15 15.12 1.60 -17.46
C THR A 15 14.84 0.47 -16.49
N VAL A 16 14.14 0.76 -15.38
CA VAL A 16 13.74 -0.22 -14.37
C VAL A 16 12.25 -0.54 -14.49
N LEU A 17 11.91 -1.83 -14.48
CA LEU A 17 10.54 -2.33 -14.37
C LEU A 17 10.28 -2.77 -12.93
N ILE A 18 9.50 -1.99 -12.18
CA ILE A 18 9.10 -2.36 -10.82
C ILE A 18 7.96 -3.37 -10.88
N THR A 19 8.20 -4.53 -10.31
CA THR A 19 7.23 -5.63 -10.19
C THR A 19 6.78 -5.74 -8.73
N ALA A 20 5.52 -6.08 -8.50
CA ALA A 20 4.96 -6.23 -7.16
C ALA A 20 5.77 -7.22 -6.29
N LYS A 21 5.88 -6.90 -4.99
CA LYS A 21 6.72 -7.63 -4.03
C LYS A 21 6.40 -9.12 -4.00
N GLU A 22 5.13 -9.48 -4.05
CA GLU A 22 4.66 -10.87 -4.05
C GLU A 22 5.15 -11.66 -5.27
N LYS A 23 5.30 -10.97 -6.42
CA LYS A 23 5.80 -11.57 -7.66
C LYS A 23 7.32 -11.60 -7.74
N MET A 24 8.00 -10.78 -6.94
CA MET A 24 9.46 -10.71 -6.85
C MET A 24 10.01 -11.66 -5.78
N CYS A 25 9.25 -11.96 -4.74
CA CYS A 25 9.71 -12.80 -3.65
C CYS A 25 10.10 -14.20 -4.14
N VAL A 26 11.27 -14.67 -3.70
CA VAL A 26 11.82 -16.00 -4.04
C VAL A 26 11.62 -17.02 -2.93
N CYS A 27 11.06 -16.61 -1.78
CA CYS A 27 10.70 -17.48 -0.68
C CYS A 27 9.29 -18.06 -0.87
N GLU A 28 9.07 -19.28 -0.42
CA GLU A 28 7.74 -19.94 -0.45
C GLU A 28 6.71 -19.15 0.36
N GLU A 29 7.12 -18.66 1.53
CA GLU A 29 6.33 -17.74 2.36
C GLU A 29 7.02 -16.37 2.42
N MET A 30 6.23 -15.32 2.22
CA MET A 30 6.72 -13.95 2.26
C MET A 30 6.78 -13.45 3.73
N ASP A 31 7.85 -13.84 4.42
CA ASP A 31 8.21 -13.28 5.73
C ASP A 31 9.51 -12.46 5.57
N CYS A 32 9.38 -11.13 5.63
CA CYS A 32 10.51 -10.22 5.43
C CYS A 32 11.33 -9.96 6.71
N ASN A 33 11.12 -10.76 7.76
CA ASN A 33 11.95 -10.69 8.96
C ASN A 33 13.36 -11.23 8.62
N PRO A 34 14.45 -10.46 8.90
CA PRO A 34 15.83 -10.92 8.67
C PRO A 34 16.19 -12.23 9.38
N GLN A 35 15.48 -12.59 10.45
CA GLN A 35 15.68 -13.88 11.15
C GLN A 35 15.12 -15.07 10.37
N ASN A 36 14.17 -14.85 9.47
CA ASN A 36 13.43 -15.90 8.75
C ASN A 36 13.69 -15.86 7.24
N CYS A 37 14.09 -14.70 6.70
CA CYS A 37 14.33 -14.53 5.27
C CYS A 37 15.84 -14.43 4.98
N PRO A 38 16.44 -15.42 4.30
CA PRO A 38 17.89 -15.45 3.99
C PRO A 38 18.31 -14.34 3.00
N TYR A 39 17.38 -13.71 2.32
CA TYR A 39 17.61 -12.59 1.40
C TYR A 39 17.45 -11.22 2.10
N ALA A 40 16.76 -11.16 3.23
CA ALA A 40 16.69 -9.97 4.07
C ALA A 40 17.86 -9.91 5.07
N GLU A 41 18.34 -11.08 5.55
CA GLU A 41 19.49 -11.17 6.41
C GLU A 41 20.76 -10.63 5.70
N GLY A 42 21.39 -9.60 6.27
CA GLY A 42 22.59 -8.95 5.72
C GLY A 42 22.39 -8.32 4.33
N HIS A 43 21.16 -7.99 3.95
CA HIS A 43 20.85 -7.36 2.67
C HIS A 43 21.64 -6.06 2.47
N PHE A 44 21.66 -5.20 3.47
CA PHE A 44 22.32 -3.89 3.40
C PHE A 44 23.85 -3.96 3.28
N ASP A 45 24.45 -5.08 3.67
CA ASP A 45 25.90 -5.29 3.53
C ASP A 45 26.31 -5.64 2.09
N ARG A 46 25.36 -6.13 1.28
CA ARG A 46 25.64 -6.71 -0.05
C ARG A 46 24.93 -5.99 -1.20
N VAL A 47 23.89 -5.21 -0.91
CA VAL A 47 23.04 -4.60 -1.96
C VAL A 47 23.82 -3.61 -2.82
N ASN A 48 24.76 -2.86 -2.27
CA ASN A 48 25.54 -1.87 -3.02
C ASN A 48 26.37 -2.52 -4.12
N ASP A 49 27.02 -3.64 -3.84
CA ASP A 49 27.79 -4.37 -4.85
C ASP A 49 26.87 -4.96 -5.93
N ALA A 50 25.71 -5.46 -5.52
CA ALA A 50 24.71 -5.98 -6.45
C ALA A 50 24.16 -4.90 -7.40
N VAL A 51 23.84 -3.70 -6.88
CA VAL A 51 23.40 -2.55 -7.67
C VAL A 51 24.51 -2.10 -8.62
N PHE A 52 25.75 -1.95 -8.12
CA PHE A 52 26.88 -1.50 -8.93
C PHE A 52 27.14 -2.44 -10.11
N GLU A 53 27.13 -3.75 -9.88
CA GLU A 53 27.31 -4.74 -10.94
C GLU A 53 26.21 -4.67 -12.00
N LEU A 54 24.93 -4.52 -11.58
CA LEU A 54 23.80 -4.33 -12.49
C LEU A 54 23.96 -3.09 -13.36
N LEU A 55 24.30 -1.97 -12.74
CA LEU A 55 24.44 -0.68 -13.45
C LEU A 55 25.56 -0.69 -14.50
N GLN A 56 26.58 -1.55 -14.34
CA GLN A 56 27.66 -1.70 -15.32
C GLN A 56 27.29 -2.61 -16.50
N LYS A 57 26.41 -3.60 -16.27
CA LYS A 57 26.16 -4.66 -17.25
C LYS A 57 24.87 -4.44 -18.05
N GLU A 58 23.88 -3.79 -17.44
CA GLU A 58 22.53 -3.71 -17.97
C GLU A 58 22.04 -2.28 -18.16
N GLU A 59 21.13 -2.10 -19.10
CA GLU A 59 20.43 -0.83 -19.34
C GLU A 59 18.91 -0.98 -19.11
N ILE A 60 18.37 -2.20 -19.29
CA ILE A 60 16.96 -2.50 -19.07
C ILE A 60 16.87 -3.58 -18.02
N PHE A 61 16.39 -3.22 -16.84
CA PHE A 61 16.32 -4.09 -15.67
C PHE A 61 14.93 -4.71 -15.55
N THR A 62 14.82 -5.96 -15.96
CA THR A 62 13.60 -6.76 -15.86
C THR A 62 13.57 -7.58 -14.57
N ARG A 63 12.41 -8.19 -14.28
CA ARG A 63 12.23 -9.10 -13.15
C ARG A 63 13.27 -10.23 -13.16
N GLU A 64 13.52 -10.83 -14.31
CA GLU A 64 14.45 -11.97 -14.46
C GLU A 64 15.88 -11.57 -14.09
N ILE A 65 16.32 -10.40 -14.52
CA ILE A 65 17.64 -9.85 -14.20
C ILE A 65 17.77 -9.61 -12.69
N PHE A 66 16.74 -9.04 -12.06
CA PHE A 66 16.74 -8.85 -10.61
C PHE A 66 16.75 -10.16 -9.84
N LEU A 67 16.01 -11.17 -10.29
CA LEU A 67 16.03 -12.49 -9.65
C LEU A 67 17.41 -13.17 -9.75
N GLU A 68 18.03 -13.14 -10.92
CA GLU A 68 19.38 -13.70 -11.11
C GLU A 68 20.40 -13.01 -10.21
N GLN A 69 20.41 -11.68 -10.20
CA GLN A 69 21.32 -10.89 -9.39
C GLN A 69 21.08 -11.07 -7.89
N ALA A 70 19.81 -11.16 -7.48
CA ALA A 70 19.43 -11.42 -6.10
C ALA A 70 19.93 -12.77 -5.60
N HIS A 71 19.84 -13.81 -6.42
CA HIS A 71 20.41 -15.13 -6.10
C HIS A 71 21.94 -15.08 -5.97
N ARG A 72 22.62 -14.37 -6.88
CA ARG A 72 24.08 -14.26 -6.89
C ARG A 72 24.62 -13.58 -5.63
N HIS A 73 23.98 -12.47 -5.20
CA HIS A 73 24.42 -11.65 -4.07
C HIS A 73 23.68 -11.97 -2.75
N ARG A 74 22.67 -12.87 -2.77
CA ARG A 74 21.81 -13.16 -1.61
C ARG A 74 21.16 -11.90 -1.05
N VAL A 75 20.56 -11.07 -1.89
CA VAL A 75 19.84 -9.86 -1.53
C VAL A 75 18.36 -9.96 -1.91
N CYS A 76 17.47 -9.25 -1.23
CA CYS A 76 16.05 -9.24 -1.56
C CYS A 76 15.86 -8.67 -2.99
N PRO A 77 15.25 -9.41 -3.93
CA PRO A 77 15.11 -8.92 -5.31
C PRO A 77 14.19 -7.70 -5.42
N PHE A 78 13.19 -7.56 -4.55
CA PHE A 78 12.31 -6.41 -4.53
C PHE A 78 13.04 -5.14 -4.04
N GLU A 79 13.76 -5.22 -2.93
CA GLU A 79 14.55 -4.09 -2.42
C GLU A 79 15.69 -3.73 -3.40
N LEU A 80 16.36 -4.72 -4.00
CA LEU A 80 17.35 -4.50 -5.04
C LEU A 80 16.76 -3.73 -6.24
N CYS A 81 15.54 -4.09 -6.66
CA CYS A 81 14.83 -3.37 -7.72
C CYS A 81 14.59 -1.90 -7.34
N LEU A 82 14.13 -1.64 -6.11
CA LEU A 82 13.88 -0.28 -5.64
C LEU A 82 15.18 0.53 -5.48
N ASP A 83 16.27 -0.08 -5.04
CA ASP A 83 17.57 0.59 -4.91
C ASP A 83 18.16 0.91 -6.29
N THR A 84 18.04 -0.01 -7.24
CA THR A 84 18.45 0.21 -8.64
C THR A 84 17.63 1.32 -9.29
N ALA A 85 16.33 1.42 -8.97
CA ALA A 85 15.45 2.46 -9.53
C ALA A 85 15.91 3.88 -9.19
N SER A 86 16.64 4.08 -8.08
CA SER A 86 17.22 5.39 -7.72
C SER A 86 18.32 5.87 -8.69
N TRP A 87 18.80 4.99 -9.55
CA TRP A 87 19.85 5.27 -10.55
C TRP A 87 19.31 5.19 -11.98
N ALA A 88 18.01 5.02 -12.14
CA ALA A 88 17.39 4.87 -13.44
C ALA A 88 16.90 6.20 -14.02
N ASP A 89 17.01 6.33 -15.35
CA ASP A 89 16.42 7.45 -16.09
C ASP A 89 14.91 7.24 -16.31
N ASN A 90 14.47 5.98 -16.41
CA ASN A 90 13.08 5.63 -16.63
C ASN A 90 12.63 4.56 -15.62
N ILE A 91 11.47 4.75 -15.03
CA ILE A 91 10.84 3.80 -14.13
C ILE A 91 9.47 3.43 -14.69
N ILE A 92 9.23 2.14 -14.92
CA ILE A 92 7.94 1.60 -15.33
C ILE A 92 7.34 0.88 -14.13
N CYS A 93 6.17 1.30 -13.69
CA CYS A 93 5.51 0.74 -12.51
C CYS A 93 3.99 0.79 -12.62
N ASP A 94 3.28 0.11 -11.73
CA ASP A 94 1.83 0.25 -11.56
C ASP A 94 1.48 1.61 -10.94
N TYR A 95 0.24 2.07 -11.16
CA TYR A 95 -0.31 3.31 -10.59
C TYR A 95 -0.13 3.44 -9.08
N ASN A 96 -0.22 2.32 -8.35
CA ASN A 96 -0.11 2.29 -6.91
C ASN A 96 1.21 2.89 -6.42
N TYR A 97 2.29 2.72 -7.17
CA TYR A 97 3.62 3.24 -6.80
C TYR A 97 3.75 4.77 -6.90
N VAL A 98 2.79 5.43 -7.53
CA VAL A 98 2.73 6.90 -7.63
C VAL A 98 1.55 7.45 -6.84
N PHE A 99 0.36 6.85 -6.97
CA PHE A 99 -0.91 7.45 -6.54
C PHE A 99 -1.50 6.86 -5.26
N ASP A 100 -1.11 5.64 -4.83
CA ASP A 100 -1.68 5.04 -3.62
C ASP A 100 -0.99 5.60 -2.36
N PRO A 101 -1.74 6.22 -1.43
CA PRO A 101 -1.19 6.84 -0.23
C PRO A 101 -0.50 5.86 0.73
N ASN A 102 -0.70 4.54 0.57
CA ASN A 102 -0.10 3.52 1.43
C ASN A 102 1.17 2.90 0.84
N VAL A 103 1.26 2.83 -0.50
CA VAL A 103 2.33 2.08 -1.19
C VAL A 103 3.20 2.92 -2.14
N TYR A 104 2.90 4.21 -2.29
CA TYR A 104 3.70 5.07 -3.16
C TYR A 104 5.20 5.05 -2.81
N LEU A 105 6.04 5.25 -3.77
CA LEU A 105 7.49 5.22 -3.62
C LEU A 105 8.00 6.46 -2.86
N ARG A 106 8.04 6.38 -1.55
CA ARG A 106 8.47 7.49 -0.67
C ARG A 106 9.87 8.02 -1.00
N ARG A 107 10.77 7.18 -1.52
CA ARG A 107 12.11 7.59 -1.93
C ARG A 107 12.12 8.62 -3.05
N PHE A 108 11.04 8.66 -3.86
CA PHE A 108 10.85 9.63 -4.95
C PHE A 108 9.84 10.72 -4.60
N PHE A 109 8.82 10.39 -3.81
CA PHE A 109 7.64 11.22 -3.60
C PHE A 109 7.41 11.57 -2.13
N ALA A 110 8.48 11.66 -1.30
CA ALA A 110 8.35 12.12 0.08
C ALA A 110 7.75 13.54 0.13
N GLU A 111 7.17 13.90 1.29
CA GLU A 111 6.61 15.24 1.48
C GLU A 111 7.64 16.33 1.21
N GLY A 112 7.22 17.38 0.50
CA GLY A 112 8.06 18.52 0.17
C GLY A 112 9.06 18.29 -0.96
N THR A 113 9.14 17.09 -1.57
CA THR A 113 9.95 16.88 -2.76
C THR A 113 9.17 17.25 -4.01
N LYS A 114 9.80 18.05 -4.86
CA LYS A 114 9.35 18.30 -6.23
C LYS A 114 10.56 18.13 -7.12
N GLU A 115 10.46 17.20 -8.07
CA GLU A 115 11.55 16.84 -8.96
C GLU A 115 11.13 17.00 -10.42
N GLU A 116 12.08 16.93 -11.32
CA GLU A 116 11.88 17.08 -12.77
C GLU A 116 11.28 15.82 -13.42
N TYR A 117 10.37 15.10 -12.72
CA TYR A 117 9.72 13.89 -13.25
C TYR A 117 8.73 14.24 -14.36
N LEU A 118 8.74 13.41 -15.41
CA LEU A 118 7.71 13.38 -16.45
C LEU A 118 6.86 12.14 -16.24
N PHE A 119 5.58 12.31 -15.91
CA PHE A 119 4.66 11.19 -15.78
C PHE A 119 4.05 10.83 -17.14
N LEU A 120 4.18 9.57 -17.53
CA LEU A 120 3.52 8.99 -18.70
C LEU A 120 2.50 7.99 -18.17
N VAL A 121 1.23 8.38 -18.17
CA VAL A 121 0.12 7.61 -17.59
C VAL A 121 -0.63 6.90 -18.69
N ASP A 122 -0.34 5.61 -18.84
CA ASP A 122 -1.02 4.74 -19.81
C ASP A 122 -2.39 4.28 -19.28
N GLU A 123 -3.31 3.92 -20.16
CA GLU A 123 -4.69 3.53 -19.83
C GLU A 123 -5.37 4.54 -18.86
N ALA A 124 -5.17 5.83 -19.14
CA ALA A 124 -5.57 6.93 -18.26
C ALA A 124 -7.07 6.94 -17.92
N HIS A 125 -7.91 6.33 -18.77
CA HIS A 125 -9.34 6.16 -18.52
C HIS A 125 -9.65 5.35 -17.25
N ASN A 126 -8.72 4.49 -16.80
CA ASN A 126 -8.86 3.69 -15.58
C ASN A 126 -8.43 4.46 -14.31
N LEU A 127 -7.69 5.56 -14.46
CA LEU A 127 -7.04 6.23 -13.32
C LEU A 127 -8.05 6.73 -12.28
N VAL A 128 -9.18 7.28 -12.71
CA VAL A 128 -10.21 7.83 -11.81
C VAL A 128 -10.83 6.75 -10.93
N GLU A 129 -11.23 5.62 -11.51
CA GLU A 129 -11.82 4.51 -10.74
C GLU A 129 -10.79 3.87 -9.80
N ARG A 130 -9.55 3.73 -10.25
CA ARG A 130 -8.47 3.24 -9.40
C ARG A 130 -8.19 4.20 -8.24
N ALA A 131 -8.15 5.50 -8.50
CA ALA A 131 -7.96 6.50 -7.47
C ALA A 131 -9.13 6.51 -6.46
N ARG A 132 -10.38 6.45 -6.90
CA ARG A 132 -11.52 6.26 -5.98
C ARG A 132 -11.33 5.08 -5.06
N SER A 133 -10.83 3.96 -5.57
CA SER A 133 -10.55 2.78 -4.75
C SER A 133 -9.40 3.01 -3.77
N MET A 134 -8.28 3.62 -4.22
CA MET A 134 -7.09 3.89 -3.40
C MET A 134 -7.39 4.85 -2.24
N TYR A 135 -8.25 5.84 -2.48
CA TYR A 135 -8.63 6.87 -1.52
C TYR A 135 -9.93 6.58 -0.77
N SER A 136 -10.49 5.38 -0.93
CA SER A 136 -11.62 4.90 -0.13
C SER A 136 -11.16 3.87 0.90
N ALA A 137 -11.86 3.81 2.04
CA ALA A 137 -11.54 2.85 3.09
C ALA A 137 -12.80 2.16 3.62
N VAL A 138 -12.71 0.86 3.89
CA VAL A 138 -13.81 0.03 4.38
C VAL A 138 -13.38 -0.74 5.62
N LEU A 139 -14.25 -0.77 6.63
CA LEU A 139 -14.11 -1.65 7.80
C LEU A 139 -15.39 -2.47 7.96
N VAL A 140 -15.20 -3.77 8.20
CA VAL A 140 -16.28 -4.73 8.41
C VAL A 140 -16.39 -5.06 9.90
N LYS A 141 -17.58 -4.92 10.46
CA LYS A 141 -17.85 -5.11 11.89
C LYS A 141 -17.47 -6.49 12.38
N GLU A 142 -17.75 -7.51 11.61
CA GLU A 142 -17.52 -8.91 11.94
C GLU A 142 -16.02 -9.21 12.12
N ASP A 143 -15.11 -8.51 11.40
CA ASP A 143 -13.67 -8.65 11.54
C ASP A 143 -13.18 -8.29 12.94
N PHE A 144 -13.77 -7.23 13.56
CA PHE A 144 -13.42 -6.83 14.94
C PHE A 144 -13.73 -7.93 15.96
N LEU A 145 -14.84 -8.65 15.79
CA LEU A 145 -15.20 -9.76 16.68
C LEU A 145 -14.32 -10.98 16.46
N ALA A 146 -14.01 -11.30 15.20
CA ALA A 146 -13.14 -12.42 14.85
C ALA A 146 -11.74 -12.20 15.45
N VAL A 147 -11.13 -11.06 15.16
CA VAL A 147 -9.77 -10.72 15.66
C VAL A 147 -9.74 -10.58 17.17
N LYS A 148 -10.80 -10.02 17.80
CA LYS A 148 -10.90 -9.97 19.26
C LYS A 148 -10.80 -11.37 19.90
N LYS A 149 -11.48 -12.39 19.32
CA LYS A 149 -11.42 -13.76 19.84
C LYS A 149 -9.99 -14.32 19.76
N LEU A 150 -9.28 -14.04 18.66
CA LEU A 150 -7.91 -14.50 18.44
C LEU A 150 -6.91 -13.84 19.41
N VAL A 151 -7.02 -12.53 19.60
CA VAL A 151 -6.02 -11.77 20.40
C VAL A 151 -6.28 -11.79 21.91
N LYS A 152 -7.50 -12.09 22.35
CA LYS A 152 -7.91 -12.05 23.78
C LYS A 152 -7.02 -12.88 24.72
N PRO A 153 -6.53 -14.08 24.36
CA PRO A 153 -5.60 -14.85 25.20
C PRO A 153 -4.26 -14.16 25.40
N TYR A 154 -3.82 -13.33 24.45
CA TYR A 154 -2.49 -12.70 24.41
C TYR A 154 -2.51 -11.24 24.90
N SER A 155 -3.61 -10.50 24.65
CA SER A 155 -3.75 -9.12 25.08
C SER A 155 -5.20 -8.76 25.44
N LYS A 156 -5.47 -8.67 26.76
CA LYS A 156 -6.75 -8.18 27.25
C LYS A 156 -7.00 -6.72 26.88
N LYS A 157 -5.93 -5.89 26.80
CA LYS A 157 -6.02 -4.48 26.45
C LYS A 157 -6.48 -4.29 25.00
N VAL A 158 -5.84 -4.98 24.06
CA VAL A 158 -6.23 -4.93 22.63
C VAL A 158 -7.66 -5.46 22.43
N ALA A 159 -8.00 -6.58 23.08
CA ALA A 159 -9.34 -7.15 23.00
C ALA A 159 -10.42 -6.20 23.55
N ALA A 160 -10.12 -5.40 24.58
CA ALA A 160 -11.04 -4.40 25.14
C ALA A 160 -11.25 -3.23 24.16
N GLU A 161 -10.21 -2.76 23.45
CA GLU A 161 -10.36 -1.70 22.44
C GLU A 161 -11.13 -2.19 21.21
N LEU A 162 -10.88 -3.42 20.74
CA LEU A 162 -11.67 -4.05 19.67
C LEU A 162 -13.15 -4.17 20.04
N GLU A 163 -13.46 -4.49 21.31
CA GLU A 163 -14.85 -4.54 21.79
C GLU A 163 -15.52 -3.16 21.75
N LYS A 164 -14.79 -2.09 22.07
CA LYS A 164 -15.34 -0.72 21.98
C LYS A 164 -15.66 -0.36 20.53
N CYS A 165 -14.76 -0.64 19.60
CA CYS A 165 -15.01 -0.46 18.17
C CYS A 165 -16.25 -1.23 17.71
N ASN A 166 -16.35 -2.53 18.09
CA ASN A 166 -17.48 -3.37 17.76
C ASN A 166 -18.81 -2.84 18.32
N LYS A 167 -18.83 -2.31 19.56
CA LYS A 167 -20.03 -1.74 20.16
C LYS A 167 -20.56 -0.52 19.42
N ILE A 168 -19.64 0.35 18.95
CA ILE A 168 -20.03 1.52 18.14
C ILE A 168 -20.59 1.08 16.79
N LEU A 169 -19.93 0.16 16.10
CA LEU A 169 -20.46 -0.41 14.85
C LEU A 169 -21.78 -1.15 15.04
N LEU A 170 -21.99 -1.77 16.20
CA LEU A 170 -23.27 -2.41 16.54
C LEU A 170 -24.39 -1.39 16.73
N ALA A 171 -24.10 -0.19 17.25
CA ALA A 171 -25.07 0.89 17.34
C ALA A 171 -25.48 1.35 15.93
N TYR A 172 -24.55 1.65 15.05
CA TYR A 172 -24.86 1.96 13.64
C TYR A 172 -25.64 0.85 12.95
N LYS A 173 -25.28 -0.43 13.17
CA LYS A 173 -25.98 -1.59 12.58
C LYS A 173 -27.44 -1.66 12.99
N ARG A 174 -27.78 -1.24 14.23
CA ARG A 174 -29.18 -1.25 14.73
C ARG A 174 -30.04 -0.14 14.15
N GLU A 175 -29.44 0.96 13.75
CA GLU A 175 -30.11 2.12 13.17
C GLU A 175 -30.21 2.04 11.64
N CYS A 176 -29.41 1.17 11.00
CA CYS A 176 -29.34 1.00 9.55
C CYS A 176 -30.32 -0.07 9.08
N GLU A 177 -31.24 0.29 8.16
CA GLU A 177 -32.16 -0.68 7.53
C GLU A 177 -31.48 -1.37 6.34
N ASP A 178 -30.94 -0.62 5.37
CA ASP A 178 -30.23 -1.11 4.19
C ASP A 178 -28.88 -0.40 4.08
N TYR A 179 -28.92 0.92 3.91
CA TYR A 179 -27.74 1.78 4.00
C TYR A 179 -28.08 3.08 4.76
N GLN A 180 -27.06 3.72 5.33
CA GLN A 180 -27.24 4.99 6.04
C GLN A 180 -26.01 5.89 5.85
N ILE A 181 -26.26 7.16 5.45
CA ILE A 181 -25.22 8.18 5.41
C ILE A 181 -24.94 8.66 6.83
N CYS A 182 -23.66 8.79 7.16
CA CYS A 182 -23.19 9.25 8.46
C CYS A 182 -22.54 10.63 8.31
N GLU A 183 -23.03 11.64 9.03
CA GLU A 183 -22.42 12.97 9.02
C GLU A 183 -21.19 13.06 9.88
N ASN A 184 -21.12 12.30 10.97
CA ASN A 184 -20.03 12.32 11.93
C ASN A 184 -19.74 10.94 12.51
N ILE A 185 -18.48 10.52 12.42
CA ILE A 185 -18.00 9.26 12.99
C ILE A 185 -16.82 9.45 13.96
N SER A 186 -16.66 10.66 14.53
CA SER A 186 -15.53 11.00 15.40
C SER A 186 -15.37 10.01 16.58
N ASN A 187 -16.48 9.60 17.19
CA ASN A 187 -16.45 8.61 18.29
C ASN A 187 -15.86 7.26 17.83
N PHE A 188 -16.17 6.85 16.60
CA PHE A 188 -15.60 5.62 16.02
C PHE A 188 -14.12 5.81 15.68
N ALA A 189 -13.77 6.93 15.06
CA ALA A 189 -12.36 7.27 14.75
C ALA A 189 -11.49 7.28 16.02
N PHE A 190 -11.95 7.90 17.12
CA PHE A 190 -11.25 7.86 18.40
C PHE A 190 -11.10 6.44 18.98
N ALA A 191 -12.11 5.58 18.80
CA ALA A 191 -11.98 4.18 19.22
C ALA A 191 -10.94 3.44 18.39
N LEU A 192 -10.90 3.67 17.07
CA LEU A 192 -9.89 3.10 16.16
C LEU A 192 -8.47 3.58 16.50
N MET A 193 -8.27 4.87 16.83
CA MET A 193 -6.98 5.41 17.25
C MET A 193 -6.49 4.71 18.53
N ARG A 194 -7.37 4.49 19.52
CA ARG A 194 -7.02 3.77 20.75
C ARG A 194 -6.67 2.31 20.47
N PHE A 195 -7.41 1.66 19.58
CA PHE A 195 -7.07 0.31 19.13
C PHE A 195 -5.69 0.31 18.47
N GLY A 196 -5.41 1.24 17.56
CA GLY A 196 -4.10 1.38 16.88
C GLY A 196 -2.95 1.48 17.89
N ALA A 197 -3.04 2.41 18.86
CA ALA A 197 -2.01 2.58 19.90
C ALA A 197 -1.82 1.33 20.79
N ALA A 198 -2.92 0.61 21.08
CA ALA A 198 -2.83 -0.64 21.84
C ALA A 198 -2.19 -1.76 21.00
N ALA A 199 -2.51 -1.82 19.69
CA ALA A 199 -1.94 -2.77 18.74
C ALA A 199 -0.44 -2.51 18.52
N ASP A 200 0.00 -1.26 18.34
CA ASP A 200 1.42 -0.89 18.22
C ASP A 200 2.22 -1.39 19.43
N THR A 201 1.72 -1.11 20.65
CA THR A 201 2.35 -1.55 21.90
C THR A 201 2.41 -3.09 22.00
N PHE A 202 1.39 -3.77 21.51
CA PHE A 202 1.31 -5.24 21.54
C PHE A 202 2.27 -5.87 20.53
N LEU A 203 2.31 -5.37 19.30
CA LEU A 203 3.20 -5.88 18.24
C LEU A 203 4.69 -5.70 18.56
N GLN A 204 5.06 -4.62 19.29
CA GLN A 204 6.43 -4.42 19.75
C GLN A 204 6.88 -5.50 20.76
N LYS A 205 5.96 -6.10 21.50
CA LYS A 205 6.25 -7.08 22.56
C LYS A 205 6.04 -8.53 22.14
N SER A 206 5.20 -8.75 21.15
CA SER A 206 4.72 -10.08 20.74
C SER A 206 4.97 -10.26 19.25
N THR A 207 6.09 -10.91 18.92
CA THR A 207 6.48 -11.12 17.52
C THR A 207 5.67 -12.23 16.85
N GLU A 208 5.27 -13.27 17.59
CA GLU A 208 4.50 -14.41 17.06
C GLU A 208 3.36 -14.82 18.00
N PHE A 209 2.17 -15.05 17.42
CA PHE A 209 1.00 -15.62 18.08
C PHE A 209 0.01 -16.19 17.05
N PRO A 210 -0.81 -17.20 17.40
CA PRO A 210 -1.86 -17.71 16.53
C PRO A 210 -2.85 -16.63 16.12
N GLY A 211 -3.10 -16.48 14.80
CA GLY A 211 -3.96 -15.41 14.27
C GLY A 211 -3.28 -14.07 14.04
N LYS A 212 -1.93 -14.02 14.04
CA LYS A 212 -1.15 -12.81 13.76
C LYS A 212 -1.48 -12.22 12.38
N LYS A 213 -1.67 -13.08 11.37
CA LYS A 213 -2.00 -12.64 10.00
C LYS A 213 -3.33 -11.90 9.96
N GLU A 214 -4.38 -12.47 10.53
CA GLU A 214 -5.71 -11.86 10.60
C GLU A 214 -5.71 -10.58 11.44
N PHE A 215 -4.92 -10.57 12.51
CA PHE A 215 -4.72 -9.38 13.33
C PHE A 215 -4.05 -8.25 12.55
N LEU A 216 -2.96 -8.54 11.84
CA LEU A 216 -2.24 -7.57 11.01
C LEU A 216 -3.11 -7.05 9.87
N ASP A 217 -3.90 -7.91 9.24
CA ASP A 217 -4.84 -7.52 8.18
C ASP A 217 -5.84 -6.47 8.68
N LEU A 218 -6.50 -6.74 9.82
CA LEU A 218 -7.41 -5.76 10.43
C LEU A 218 -6.67 -4.48 10.86
N TYR A 219 -5.48 -4.61 11.46
CA TYR A 219 -4.68 -3.47 11.90
C TYR A 219 -4.32 -2.56 10.72
N LEU A 220 -3.87 -3.12 9.60
CA LEU A 220 -3.55 -2.36 8.39
C LEU A 220 -4.78 -1.71 7.76
N LYS A 221 -5.94 -2.40 7.74
CA LYS A 221 -7.22 -1.81 7.32
C LYS A 221 -7.62 -0.63 8.20
N VAL A 222 -7.44 -0.74 9.51
CA VAL A 222 -7.72 0.37 10.45
C VAL A 222 -6.76 1.53 10.23
N ARG A 223 -5.48 1.27 10.01
CA ARG A 223 -4.50 2.32 9.69
C ARG A 223 -4.86 3.05 8.40
N HIS A 224 -5.24 2.31 7.36
CA HIS A 224 -5.70 2.89 6.11
C HIS A 224 -6.98 3.72 6.31
N PHE A 225 -7.95 3.21 7.08
CA PHE A 225 -9.20 3.93 7.38
C PHE A 225 -8.92 5.24 8.11
N LEU A 226 -8.03 5.26 9.09
CA LEU A 226 -7.64 6.47 9.80
C LEU A 226 -6.90 7.46 8.90
N ASN A 227 -6.02 6.99 8.02
CA ASN A 227 -5.35 7.84 7.02
C ASN A 227 -6.37 8.51 6.08
N MET A 228 -7.40 7.77 5.64
CA MET A 228 -8.48 8.35 4.82
C MET A 228 -9.40 9.28 5.64
N TYR A 229 -9.60 8.97 6.93
CA TYR A 229 -10.38 9.83 7.82
C TYR A 229 -9.74 11.24 7.99
N GLU A 230 -8.42 11.32 8.04
CA GLU A 230 -7.67 12.58 8.10
C GLU A 230 -7.76 13.41 6.80
N ARG A 231 -8.13 12.78 5.68
CA ARG A 231 -8.29 13.40 4.35
C ARG A 231 -9.73 13.77 4.01
N LEU A 232 -10.69 13.55 4.91
CA LEU A 232 -12.11 13.83 4.65
C LEU A 232 -12.33 15.31 4.33
N ASP A 233 -12.99 15.54 3.20
CA ASP A 233 -13.48 16.84 2.74
C ASP A 233 -14.88 16.67 2.10
N GLU A 234 -15.37 17.68 1.39
CA GLU A 234 -16.65 17.65 0.67
C GLU A 234 -16.73 16.62 -0.47
N HIS A 235 -15.59 16.05 -0.90
CA HIS A 235 -15.52 15.02 -1.94
C HIS A 235 -15.69 13.60 -1.42
N TYR A 236 -15.95 13.45 -0.11
CA TYR A 236 -16.17 12.15 0.52
C TYR A 236 -17.61 11.97 1.01
N VAL A 237 -18.07 10.73 0.94
CA VAL A 237 -19.31 10.30 1.59
C VAL A 237 -19.00 9.20 2.59
N ILE A 238 -19.47 9.35 3.82
CA ILE A 238 -19.38 8.31 4.85
C ILE A 238 -20.71 7.60 4.92
N TYR A 239 -20.69 6.28 4.79
CA TYR A 239 -21.92 5.50 4.92
C TYR A 239 -21.69 4.13 5.54
N THR A 240 -22.76 3.58 6.08
CA THR A 240 -22.85 2.20 6.56
C THR A 240 -23.83 1.41 5.71
N GLN A 241 -23.60 0.11 5.58
CA GLN A 241 -24.39 -0.77 4.73
C GLN A 241 -24.27 -2.21 5.15
N PHE A 242 -25.34 -3.02 4.91
CA PHE A 242 -25.26 -4.47 4.92
C PHE A 242 -24.66 -4.97 3.62
N LEU A 243 -23.74 -5.93 3.72
CA LEU A 243 -23.19 -6.65 2.57
C LEU A 243 -24.09 -7.85 2.22
N GLU A 244 -23.94 -8.41 1.03
CA GLU A 244 -24.71 -9.58 0.57
C GLU A 244 -24.63 -10.79 1.50
N ASN A 245 -23.49 -10.96 2.19
CA ASN A 245 -23.28 -12.01 3.19
C ASN A 245 -23.83 -11.65 4.59
N HIS A 246 -24.68 -10.62 4.70
CA HIS A 246 -25.24 -10.08 5.95
C HIS A 246 -24.22 -9.52 6.94
N SER A 247 -22.95 -9.38 6.58
CA SER A 247 -22.01 -8.62 7.38
C SER A 247 -22.29 -7.11 7.24
N PHE A 248 -21.79 -6.32 8.19
CA PHE A 248 -22.05 -4.89 8.25
C PHE A 248 -20.76 -4.09 8.08
N MET A 249 -20.78 -3.12 7.20
CA MET A 249 -19.61 -2.29 6.93
C MET A 249 -19.86 -0.82 7.20
N ILE A 250 -18.76 -0.10 7.44
CA ILE A 250 -18.66 1.36 7.33
C ILE A 250 -17.62 1.68 6.24
N LYS A 251 -17.94 2.65 5.40
CA LYS A 251 -17.07 3.08 4.29
C LYS A 251 -16.88 4.60 4.28
N LEU A 252 -15.63 4.99 4.11
CA LEU A 252 -15.24 6.32 3.65
C LEU A 252 -15.09 6.22 2.13
N PHE A 253 -16.02 6.79 1.39
CA PHE A 253 -16.05 6.68 -0.06
C PHE A 253 -15.58 7.99 -0.68
N CYS A 254 -14.46 7.96 -1.38
CA CYS A 254 -13.96 9.07 -2.18
C CYS A 254 -14.81 9.16 -3.47
N VAL A 255 -15.68 10.13 -3.55
CA VAL A 255 -16.55 10.36 -4.73
C VAL A 255 -15.74 11.00 -5.85
N ASP A 256 -14.93 12.01 -5.50
CA ASP A 256 -14.06 12.69 -6.45
C ASP A 256 -12.59 12.67 -5.96
N PRO A 257 -11.71 11.90 -6.61
CA PRO A 257 -10.31 11.82 -6.24
C PRO A 257 -9.43 12.91 -6.89
N ALA A 258 -9.99 13.91 -7.58
CA ALA A 258 -9.25 14.87 -8.39
C ALA A 258 -8.16 15.60 -7.59
N LEU A 259 -8.47 16.08 -6.38
CA LEU A 259 -7.50 16.77 -5.52
C LEU A 259 -6.37 15.84 -5.08
N ASN A 260 -6.69 14.62 -4.69
CA ASN A 260 -5.69 13.62 -4.29
C ASN A 260 -4.74 13.26 -5.45
N LEU A 261 -5.28 13.11 -6.66
CA LEU A 261 -4.48 12.89 -7.86
C LEU A 261 -3.59 14.10 -8.19
N GLN A 262 -4.15 15.32 -8.09
CA GLN A 262 -3.42 16.55 -8.34
C GLN A 262 -2.21 16.69 -7.40
N GLU A 263 -2.36 16.41 -6.10
CA GLU A 263 -1.26 16.40 -5.14
C GLU A 263 -0.11 15.47 -5.55
N CYS A 264 -0.43 14.31 -6.15
CA CYS A 264 0.59 13.39 -6.65
C CYS A 264 1.26 13.93 -7.92
N LEU A 265 0.47 14.48 -8.85
CA LEU A 265 0.96 15.00 -10.14
C LEU A 265 1.83 16.24 -9.95
N ASP A 266 1.52 17.08 -8.96
CA ASP A 266 2.29 18.31 -8.64
C ASP A 266 3.72 18.03 -8.14
N LYS A 267 4.01 16.77 -7.78
CA LYS A 267 5.38 16.32 -7.44
C LYS A 267 6.29 16.19 -8.66
N GLY A 268 5.72 16.13 -9.86
CA GLY A 268 6.43 16.12 -11.13
C GLY A 268 6.39 17.47 -11.86
N ARG A 269 7.09 17.53 -12.96
CA ARG A 269 7.14 18.71 -13.84
C ARG A 269 5.97 18.75 -14.81
N SER A 270 5.61 17.62 -15.39
CA SER A 270 4.47 17.50 -16.31
C SER A 270 3.96 16.05 -16.41
N THR A 271 2.74 15.92 -16.91
CA THR A 271 2.07 14.63 -17.09
C THR A 271 1.48 14.53 -18.50
N ILE A 272 1.65 13.38 -19.12
CA ILE A 272 1.00 13.00 -20.38
C ILE A 272 0.09 11.82 -20.08
N PHE A 273 -1.21 12.03 -20.27
CA PHE A 273 -2.21 10.97 -20.20
C PHE A 273 -2.47 10.42 -21.59
N PHE A 274 -2.50 9.10 -21.71
CA PHE A 274 -2.81 8.44 -22.98
C PHE A 274 -3.52 7.11 -22.74
N SER A 275 -4.22 6.65 -23.76
CA SER A 275 -4.88 5.34 -23.81
C SER A 275 -5.18 4.98 -25.25
N ALA A 276 -5.25 3.70 -25.54
CA ALA A 276 -5.68 3.21 -26.85
C ALA A 276 -7.18 3.47 -27.11
N THR A 277 -7.97 3.79 -26.07
CA THR A 277 -9.44 3.91 -26.09
C THR A 277 -9.97 5.23 -25.52
N LEU A 278 -9.18 6.28 -25.54
CA LEU A 278 -9.65 7.64 -25.21
C LEU A 278 -10.56 8.19 -26.31
#